data_f8fb991de3b190b945a636de8ac550fc
#
_entry.id   f8fb991de3b190b945a636de8ac550fc
#
_cell.length_a   1.000
_cell.length_b   1.000
_cell.length_c   1.000
_cell.angle_alpha   90.00
_cell.angle_beta   90.00
_cell.angle_gamma   90.00
#
_symmetry.space_group_name_H-M   'P 1'
#
loop_
_entity.id
_entity.type
_entity.pdbx_description
1 polymer ?
#
loop_
_entity_poly.entity_id
_entity_poly.type
_entity_poly.pdbx_seq_one_letter_code
_entity_poly.pdbx_strand_id
1 'polypeptide(L)'
;MDIKLYQGIEGAKQAKGLTVIIDVFRAFSVEAYFFSAGAEKIIPVGDIEKAYALKQSYPQYVLAGERHGRILPGFDCGNSPYENRAIDVAGKTIIHTTSAGTQGVANAIRATEVLGCSLVNAGATAAYIQAAEATTVSLVCMGLEGVEETAEDTLCARYIKSILEKSVIGITEEVEKLKKSSGKKFFDVDQRKVFPEQDFYLCTAVDRFDFVLRYISEAGEGFFRKESVIARSRQTAVR
;
A
#
# COMPACT_ATOMS: atom_id res chain seq x y z
N MET A 1 6.62 -10.24 20.56
CA MET A 1 6.62 -9.86 19.12
C MET A 1 7.92 -9.12 18.83
N ASP A 2 8.71 -9.59 17.85
CA ASP A 2 9.92 -8.90 17.37
C ASP A 2 9.53 -8.04 16.14
N ILE A 3 9.65 -6.73 16.25
CA ILE A 3 9.24 -5.78 15.21
C ILE A 3 10.48 -5.11 14.63
N LYS A 4 10.72 -5.29 13.33
CA LYS A 4 11.84 -4.71 12.61
C LYS A 4 11.37 -3.74 11.54
N LEU A 5 12.06 -2.60 11.42
CA LEU A 5 11.85 -1.62 10.37
C LEU A 5 12.93 -1.82 9.29
N TYR A 6 12.49 -1.77 8.05
CA TYR A 6 13.35 -1.88 6.87
C TYR A 6 13.02 -0.76 5.89
N GLN A 7 13.97 -0.47 4.99
CA GLN A 7 13.84 0.59 3.99
C GLN A 7 14.06 0.03 2.58
N GLY A 8 13.20 0.46 1.66
CA GLY A 8 13.31 0.22 0.24
C GLY A 8 13.28 -1.25 -0.19
N ILE A 9 13.68 -1.47 -1.44
CA ILE A 9 13.70 -2.81 -2.06
C ILE A 9 14.67 -3.76 -1.33
N GLU A 10 15.83 -3.26 -0.92
CA GLU A 10 16.80 -4.09 -0.19
C GLU A 10 16.27 -4.50 1.20
N GLY A 11 15.47 -3.65 1.82
CA GLY A 11 14.75 -3.99 3.04
C GLY A 11 13.70 -5.08 2.82
N ALA A 12 12.94 -4.99 1.73
CA ALA A 12 11.95 -6.00 1.36
C ALA A 12 12.57 -7.39 1.17
N LYS A 13 13.75 -7.48 0.54
CA LYS A 13 14.49 -8.75 0.36
C LYS A 13 14.92 -9.38 1.69
N GLN A 14 15.12 -8.57 2.73
CA GLN A 14 15.56 -9.03 4.06
C GLN A 14 14.38 -9.34 4.99
N ALA A 15 13.21 -8.80 4.73
CA ALA A 15 12.01 -8.92 5.54
C ALA A 15 11.58 -10.39 5.73
N LYS A 16 11.17 -10.74 6.96
CA LYS A 16 10.75 -12.08 7.35
C LYS A 16 9.51 -12.03 8.22
N GLY A 17 8.84 -13.16 8.34
CA GLY A 17 7.61 -13.28 9.12
C GLY A 17 6.45 -12.57 8.44
N LEU A 18 5.50 -12.04 9.22
CA LEU A 18 4.46 -11.20 8.68
C LEU A 18 5.09 -9.87 8.24
N THR A 19 5.06 -9.60 6.96
CA THR A 19 5.72 -8.45 6.34
C THR A 19 4.69 -7.45 5.85
N VAL A 20 4.82 -6.20 6.28
CA VAL A 20 3.97 -5.08 5.86
C VAL A 20 4.78 -4.21 4.91
N ILE A 21 4.37 -4.13 3.66
CA ILE A 21 4.95 -3.23 2.66
C ILE A 21 4.18 -1.90 2.72
N ILE A 22 4.89 -0.83 3.05
CA ILE A 22 4.31 0.50 3.32
C ILE A 22 4.67 1.45 2.17
N ASP A 23 3.64 2.03 1.53
CA ASP A 23 3.78 3.06 0.51
C ASP A 23 2.57 4.01 0.63
N VAL A 24 2.77 5.10 1.38
CA VAL A 24 1.72 6.08 1.67
C VAL A 24 1.47 7.00 0.48
N PHE A 25 2.53 7.48 -0.15
CA PHE A 25 2.46 8.39 -1.29
C PHE A 25 2.99 7.74 -2.58
N ARG A 26 2.14 6.89 -3.29
CA ARG A 26 0.65 6.79 -3.15
C ARG A 26 0.12 5.36 -3.31
N ALA A 27 0.97 4.35 -3.58
CA ALA A 27 0.54 3.05 -4.09
C ALA A 27 -0.53 2.37 -3.22
N PHE A 28 -0.26 2.10 -1.95
CA PHE A 28 -1.22 1.38 -1.10
C PHE A 28 -2.37 2.25 -0.60
N SER A 29 -2.23 3.57 -0.63
CA SER A 29 -3.37 4.46 -0.49
C SER A 29 -4.35 4.27 -1.66
N VAL A 30 -3.88 4.29 -2.91
CA VAL A 30 -4.69 4.07 -4.11
C VAL A 30 -5.36 2.69 -4.07
N GLU A 31 -4.62 1.63 -3.74
CA GLU A 31 -5.20 0.29 -3.65
C GLU A 31 -6.31 0.20 -2.60
N ALA A 32 -6.14 0.85 -1.44
CA ALA A 32 -7.18 0.89 -0.42
C ALA A 32 -8.45 1.61 -0.91
N TYR A 33 -8.30 2.71 -1.66
CA TYR A 33 -9.43 3.39 -2.29
C TYR A 33 -10.10 2.53 -3.37
N PHE A 34 -9.35 1.81 -4.19
CA PHE A 34 -9.92 0.87 -5.16
C PHE A 34 -10.75 -0.22 -4.49
N PHE A 35 -10.25 -0.83 -3.41
CA PHE A 35 -11.02 -1.82 -2.66
C PHE A 35 -12.23 -1.21 -1.97
N SER A 36 -12.15 0.02 -1.50
CA SER A 36 -13.29 0.75 -0.95
C SER A 36 -14.37 1.03 -2.01
N ALA A 37 -13.96 1.25 -3.26
CA ALA A 37 -14.84 1.44 -4.41
C ALA A 37 -15.36 0.12 -5.02
N GLY A 38 -15.02 -1.04 -4.42
CA GLY A 38 -15.56 -2.34 -4.80
C GLY A 38 -14.70 -3.15 -5.75
N ALA A 39 -13.42 -2.83 -5.94
CA ALA A 39 -12.51 -3.69 -6.70
C ALA A 39 -12.50 -5.11 -6.12
N GLU A 40 -12.48 -6.13 -6.99
CA GLU A 40 -12.50 -7.54 -6.59
C GLU A 40 -11.12 -8.00 -6.12
N LYS A 41 -10.10 -7.75 -6.94
CA LYS A 41 -8.69 -8.06 -6.65
C LYS A 41 -7.75 -7.08 -7.35
N ILE A 42 -6.53 -6.95 -6.82
CA ILE A 42 -5.48 -6.12 -7.42
C ILE A 42 -4.24 -6.99 -7.62
N ILE A 43 -3.74 -7.05 -8.84
CA ILE A 43 -2.53 -7.78 -9.23
C ILE A 43 -1.37 -6.79 -9.23
N PRO A 44 -0.49 -6.80 -8.21
CA PRO A 44 0.69 -5.94 -8.20
C PRO A 44 1.74 -6.48 -9.17
N VAL A 45 2.20 -5.62 -10.07
CA VAL A 45 3.18 -6.01 -11.11
C VAL A 45 4.37 -5.06 -11.05
N GLY A 46 5.57 -5.59 -10.80
CA GLY A 46 6.79 -4.80 -10.79
C GLY A 46 7.26 -4.40 -12.19
N ASP A 47 7.04 -5.25 -13.19
CA ASP A 47 7.48 -5.09 -14.57
C ASP A 47 6.37 -4.49 -15.44
N ILE A 48 6.68 -3.39 -16.16
CA ILE A 48 5.74 -2.68 -17.02
C ILE A 48 5.29 -3.55 -18.20
N GLU A 49 6.21 -4.27 -18.83
CA GLU A 49 5.91 -5.10 -20.00
C GLU A 49 4.96 -6.25 -19.60
N LYS A 50 5.15 -6.80 -18.40
CA LYS A 50 4.21 -7.79 -17.85
C LYS A 50 2.82 -7.17 -17.60
N ALA A 51 2.75 -5.91 -17.16
CA ALA A 51 1.48 -5.22 -16.96
C ALA A 51 0.73 -5.04 -18.29
N TYR A 52 1.42 -4.62 -19.36
CA TYR A 52 0.84 -4.53 -20.71
C TYR A 52 0.40 -5.90 -21.24
N ALA A 53 1.22 -6.93 -21.08
CA ALA A 53 0.87 -8.30 -21.52
C ALA A 53 -0.37 -8.83 -20.81
N LEU A 54 -0.51 -8.58 -19.50
CA LEU A 54 -1.70 -8.93 -18.75
C LEU A 54 -2.93 -8.17 -19.25
N LYS A 55 -2.82 -6.86 -19.52
CA LYS A 55 -3.92 -6.06 -20.09
C LYS A 55 -4.33 -6.56 -21.47
N GLN A 56 -3.37 -6.96 -22.29
CA GLN A 56 -3.66 -7.54 -23.61
C GLN A 56 -4.37 -8.90 -23.49
N SER A 57 -3.98 -9.73 -22.54
CA SER A 57 -4.60 -11.03 -22.29
C SER A 57 -5.99 -10.91 -21.65
N TYR A 58 -6.20 -9.87 -20.84
CA TYR A 58 -7.42 -9.60 -20.10
C TYR A 58 -7.87 -8.13 -20.31
N PRO A 59 -8.43 -7.81 -21.50
CA PRO A 59 -8.79 -6.42 -21.85
C PRO A 59 -9.79 -5.77 -20.88
N GLN A 60 -10.59 -6.57 -20.18
CA GLN A 60 -11.57 -6.10 -19.19
C GLN A 60 -10.96 -5.65 -17.86
N TYR A 61 -9.70 -6.01 -17.56
CA TYR A 61 -9.02 -5.57 -16.34
C TYR A 61 -8.67 -4.09 -16.44
N VAL A 62 -8.72 -3.39 -15.32
CA VAL A 62 -8.28 -1.99 -15.23
C VAL A 62 -6.77 -1.96 -15.10
N LEU A 63 -6.09 -1.22 -15.97
CA LEU A 63 -4.64 -1.03 -15.92
C LEU A 63 -4.34 0.30 -15.24
N ALA A 64 -3.78 0.22 -14.03
CA ALA A 64 -3.47 1.35 -13.17
C ALA A 64 -1.98 1.45 -12.88
N GLY A 65 -1.46 2.68 -12.73
CA GLY A 65 -0.10 2.84 -12.25
C GLY A 65 0.65 4.04 -12.80
N GLU A 66 1.94 4.09 -12.47
CA GLU A 66 2.78 5.23 -12.75
C GLU A 66 4.27 4.86 -12.91
N ARG A 67 5.04 5.81 -13.48
CA ARG A 67 6.49 5.94 -13.30
C ARG A 67 6.81 7.42 -13.06
N HIS A 68 7.64 7.68 -12.05
CA HIS A 68 7.98 9.05 -11.61
C HIS A 68 6.73 9.92 -11.33
N GLY A 69 5.68 9.30 -10.74
CA GLY A 69 4.40 9.94 -10.43
C GLY A 69 3.46 10.16 -11.61
N ARG A 70 3.87 9.86 -12.84
CA ARG A 70 3.09 10.11 -14.07
C ARG A 70 2.44 8.83 -14.57
N ILE A 71 1.17 8.93 -15.00
CA ILE A 71 0.47 7.85 -15.69
C ILE A 71 1.26 7.41 -16.93
N LEU A 72 1.30 6.10 -17.15
CA LEU A 72 1.94 5.53 -18.34
C LEU A 72 1.02 5.55 -19.57
N PRO A 73 1.58 5.62 -20.79
CA PRO A 73 0.79 5.55 -22.02
C PRO A 73 -0.09 4.30 -22.06
N GLY A 74 -1.34 4.45 -22.46
CA GLY A 74 -2.28 3.33 -22.58
C GLY A 74 -2.83 2.77 -21.26
N PHE A 75 -2.48 3.37 -20.11
CA PHE A 75 -3.09 3.01 -18.84
C PHE A 75 -4.48 3.65 -18.71
N ASP A 76 -5.39 2.92 -18.05
CA ASP A 76 -6.75 3.40 -17.79
C ASP A 76 -6.75 4.49 -16.70
N CYS A 77 -5.83 4.42 -15.73
CA CYS A 77 -5.67 5.42 -14.68
C CYS A 77 -4.25 5.43 -14.07
N GLY A 78 -3.92 6.55 -13.42
CA GLY A 78 -2.64 6.76 -12.76
C GLY A 78 -2.64 6.29 -11.30
N ASN A 79 -1.70 6.85 -10.52
CA ASN A 79 -1.52 6.54 -9.10
C ASN A 79 -2.02 7.70 -8.21
N SER A 80 -3.23 8.23 -8.51
CA SER A 80 -3.87 9.32 -7.77
C SER A 80 -5.22 8.86 -7.21
N PRO A 81 -5.39 8.76 -5.89
CA PRO A 81 -6.69 8.40 -5.33
C PRO A 81 -7.77 9.46 -5.65
N TYR A 82 -7.39 10.72 -5.83
CA TYR A 82 -8.32 11.78 -6.22
C TYR A 82 -8.83 11.62 -7.65
N GLU A 83 -7.94 11.44 -8.63
CA GLU A 83 -8.31 11.30 -10.04
C GLU A 83 -9.04 9.99 -10.30
N ASN A 84 -8.60 8.90 -9.68
CA ASN A 84 -9.13 7.57 -9.88
C ASN A 84 -10.59 7.38 -9.38
N ARG A 85 -11.14 8.36 -8.64
CA ARG A 85 -12.57 8.35 -8.24
C ARG A 85 -13.55 8.31 -9.42
N ALA A 86 -13.11 8.76 -10.59
CA ALA A 86 -13.93 8.75 -11.81
C ALA A 86 -13.92 7.38 -12.53
N ILE A 87 -13.07 6.46 -12.09
CA ILE A 87 -12.93 5.14 -12.72
C ILE A 87 -13.86 4.14 -12.04
N ASP A 88 -14.72 3.52 -12.83
CA ASP A 88 -15.52 2.40 -12.34
C ASP A 88 -14.64 1.17 -12.14
N VAL A 89 -14.48 0.74 -10.90
CA VAL A 89 -13.69 -0.44 -10.51
C VAL A 89 -14.51 -1.53 -9.82
N ALA A 90 -15.81 -1.31 -9.65
CA ALA A 90 -16.67 -2.25 -8.93
C ALA A 90 -16.70 -3.62 -9.62
N GLY A 91 -16.38 -4.68 -8.88
CA GLY A 91 -16.28 -6.06 -9.37
C GLY A 91 -15.16 -6.31 -10.38
N LYS A 92 -14.23 -5.35 -10.55
CA LYS A 92 -13.14 -5.51 -11.53
C LYS A 92 -11.84 -5.95 -10.88
N THR A 93 -11.03 -6.65 -11.66
CA THR A 93 -9.62 -6.91 -11.37
C THR A 93 -8.79 -5.71 -11.85
N ILE A 94 -7.84 -5.28 -11.03
CA ILE A 94 -6.94 -4.19 -11.36
C ILE A 94 -5.52 -4.74 -11.51
N ILE A 95 -4.84 -4.39 -12.58
CA ILE A 95 -3.39 -4.58 -12.74
C ILE A 95 -2.76 -3.28 -12.26
N HIS A 96 -1.92 -3.35 -11.22
CA HIS A 96 -1.29 -2.16 -10.64
C HIS A 96 0.22 -2.25 -10.70
N THR A 97 0.88 -1.24 -11.27
CA THR A 97 2.35 -1.17 -11.33
C THR A 97 2.84 0.22 -10.91
N THR A 98 3.77 0.25 -9.96
CA THR A 98 4.34 1.49 -9.42
C THR A 98 5.85 1.40 -9.28
N SER A 99 6.48 2.55 -9.05
CA SER A 99 7.94 2.64 -8.91
C SER A 99 8.47 2.03 -7.60
N ALA A 100 7.63 1.96 -6.55
CA ALA A 100 8.05 1.53 -5.22
C ALA A 100 7.18 0.39 -4.63
N GLY A 101 5.90 0.63 -4.33
CA GLY A 101 5.06 -0.32 -3.59
C GLY A 101 4.98 -1.72 -4.21
N THR A 102 4.72 -1.81 -5.52
CA THR A 102 4.65 -3.12 -6.22
C THR A 102 6.01 -3.82 -6.30
N GLN A 103 7.12 -3.07 -6.30
CA GLN A 103 8.46 -3.64 -6.20
C GLN A 103 8.72 -4.25 -4.83
N GLY A 104 8.22 -3.62 -3.75
CA GLY A 104 8.32 -4.16 -2.39
C GLY A 104 7.66 -5.53 -2.28
N VAL A 105 6.46 -5.69 -2.82
CA VAL A 105 5.74 -6.97 -2.84
C VAL A 105 6.53 -8.04 -3.60
N ALA A 106 7.01 -7.71 -4.80
CA ALA A 106 7.75 -8.63 -5.65
C ALA A 106 9.07 -9.10 -5.00
N ASN A 107 9.66 -8.30 -4.12
CA ASN A 107 10.94 -8.58 -3.47
C ASN A 107 10.82 -9.16 -2.04
N ALA A 108 9.62 -9.22 -1.45
CA ALA A 108 9.39 -9.77 -0.12
C ALA A 108 9.42 -11.32 -0.09
N ILE A 109 10.40 -11.92 -0.74
CA ILE A 109 10.50 -13.38 -1.02
C ILE A 109 10.70 -14.24 0.21
N ARG A 110 11.08 -13.67 1.35
CA ARG A 110 11.32 -14.38 2.62
C ARG A 110 10.18 -14.20 3.63
N ALA A 111 9.15 -13.43 3.24
CA ALA A 111 7.96 -13.22 4.06
C ALA A 111 7.12 -14.51 4.13
N THR A 112 6.52 -14.77 5.30
CA THR A 112 5.52 -15.83 5.45
C THR A 112 4.13 -15.34 5.07
N GLU A 113 3.90 -14.06 5.18
CA GLU A 113 2.68 -13.36 4.80
C GLU A 113 3.01 -11.90 4.43
N VAL A 114 2.34 -11.36 3.42
CA VAL A 114 2.56 -9.98 2.96
C VAL A 114 1.27 -9.19 3.04
N LEU A 115 1.35 -7.99 3.63
CA LEU A 115 0.29 -7.00 3.65
C LEU A 115 0.75 -5.72 2.93
N GLY A 116 -0.13 -5.10 2.14
CA GLY A 116 0.03 -3.74 1.66
C GLY A 116 -0.56 -2.74 2.67
N CYS A 117 0.13 -1.64 2.93
CA CYS A 117 -0.30 -0.69 3.94
C CYS A 117 0.03 0.76 3.58
N SER A 118 -0.83 1.64 4.02
CA SER A 118 -0.59 3.07 4.12
C SER A 118 -1.24 3.63 5.40
N LEU A 119 -1.15 4.94 5.63
CA LEU A 119 -1.80 5.57 6.78
C LEU A 119 -3.31 5.33 6.81
N VAL A 120 -3.95 5.16 5.66
CA VAL A 120 -5.42 5.02 5.57
C VAL A 120 -5.95 3.70 6.14
N ASN A 121 -5.10 2.68 6.33
CA ASN A 121 -5.47 1.38 6.88
C ASN A 121 -4.47 0.86 7.93
N ALA A 122 -3.68 1.76 8.52
CA ALA A 122 -2.61 1.40 9.45
C ALA A 122 -3.13 0.75 10.74
N GLY A 123 -4.21 1.28 11.32
CA GLY A 123 -4.85 0.71 12.50
C GLY A 123 -5.43 -0.68 12.24
N ALA A 124 -6.10 -0.89 11.10
CA ALA A 124 -6.58 -2.20 10.68
C ALA A 124 -5.42 -3.19 10.49
N THR A 125 -4.30 -2.73 9.92
CA THR A 125 -3.09 -3.53 9.76
C THR A 125 -2.50 -3.94 11.11
N ALA A 126 -2.40 -3.01 12.07
CA ALA A 126 -1.93 -3.31 13.42
C ALA A 126 -2.86 -4.33 14.13
N ALA A 127 -4.18 -4.15 14.04
CA ALA A 127 -5.15 -5.07 14.60
C ALA A 127 -5.07 -6.48 13.96
N TYR A 128 -4.84 -6.55 12.66
CA TYR A 128 -4.62 -7.80 11.95
C TYR A 128 -3.36 -8.54 12.43
N ILE A 129 -2.25 -7.80 12.62
CA ILE A 129 -0.99 -8.36 13.14
C ILE A 129 -1.19 -8.94 14.55
N GLN A 130 -1.94 -8.24 15.43
CA GLN A 130 -2.28 -8.72 16.75
C GLN A 130 -3.13 -10.00 16.69
N ALA A 131 -4.19 -10.02 15.88
CA ALA A 131 -5.06 -11.18 15.70
C ALA A 131 -4.33 -12.39 15.07
N ALA A 132 -3.27 -12.15 14.32
CA ALA A 132 -2.41 -13.17 13.75
C ALA A 132 -1.46 -13.80 14.77
N GLU A 133 -1.33 -13.24 15.97
CA GLU A 133 -0.35 -13.63 16.99
C GLU A 133 1.08 -13.72 16.42
N ALA A 134 1.41 -12.82 15.48
CA ALA A 134 2.67 -12.83 14.78
C ALA A 134 3.84 -12.65 15.75
N THR A 135 4.80 -13.56 15.73
CA THR A 135 6.00 -13.48 16.57
C THR A 135 7.08 -12.58 15.98
N THR A 136 7.15 -12.52 14.64
CA THR A 136 8.09 -11.70 13.88
C THR A 136 7.33 -10.85 12.87
N VAL A 137 7.52 -9.54 12.92
CA VAL A 137 6.89 -8.54 12.04
C VAL A 137 7.98 -7.69 11.39
N SER A 138 7.90 -7.58 10.08
CA SER A 138 8.75 -6.68 9.30
C SER A 138 7.92 -5.54 8.72
N LEU A 139 8.22 -4.29 9.09
CA LEU A 139 7.63 -3.09 8.53
C LEU A 139 8.61 -2.52 7.51
N VAL A 140 8.24 -2.56 6.23
CA VAL A 140 9.11 -2.17 5.11
C VAL A 140 8.59 -0.87 4.51
N CYS A 141 9.28 0.23 4.76
CA CYS A 141 8.99 1.54 4.18
C CYS A 141 9.58 1.59 2.77
N MET A 142 8.75 1.75 1.75
CA MET A 142 9.22 1.70 0.37
C MET A 142 9.93 2.97 -0.07
N GLY A 143 9.48 4.12 0.44
CA GLY A 143 10.10 5.40 0.13
C GLY A 143 9.97 5.81 -1.34
N LEU A 144 10.80 6.76 -1.74
CA LEU A 144 10.82 7.23 -3.12
C LEU A 144 11.55 6.23 -4.01
N GLU A 145 10.84 5.72 -5.02
CA GLU A 145 11.34 4.75 -6.02
C GLU A 145 11.94 3.47 -5.41
N GLY A 146 11.58 3.14 -4.17
CA GLY A 146 12.11 1.96 -3.47
C GLY A 146 13.55 2.09 -2.98
N VAL A 147 14.12 3.30 -2.99
CA VAL A 147 15.54 3.59 -2.68
C VAL A 147 15.70 4.61 -1.56
N GLU A 148 15.05 5.78 -1.67
CA GLU A 148 15.19 6.88 -0.72
C GLU A 148 14.13 6.82 0.37
N GLU A 149 14.56 6.97 1.64
CA GLU A 149 13.63 7.02 2.76
C GLU A 149 12.71 8.24 2.66
N THR A 150 11.44 8.05 3.01
CA THR A 150 10.45 9.12 3.06
C THR A 150 9.81 9.23 4.44
N ALA A 151 9.41 10.46 4.78
CA ALA A 151 8.87 10.76 6.10
C ALA A 151 7.50 10.11 6.34
N GLU A 152 6.65 10.03 5.32
CA GLU A 152 5.30 9.46 5.40
C GLU A 152 5.31 7.96 5.65
N ASP A 153 6.17 7.20 4.96
CA ASP A 153 6.27 5.76 5.14
C ASP A 153 6.86 5.43 6.51
N THR A 154 7.90 6.17 6.91
CA THR A 154 8.49 6.05 8.25
C THR A 154 7.48 6.40 9.33
N LEU A 155 6.64 7.43 9.12
CA LEU A 155 5.56 7.79 10.04
C LEU A 155 4.54 6.66 10.16
N CYS A 156 4.10 6.08 9.04
CA CYS A 156 3.17 4.96 9.03
C CYS A 156 3.73 3.75 9.79
N ALA A 157 4.99 3.38 9.55
CA ALA A 157 5.65 2.29 10.27
C ALA A 157 5.71 2.55 11.79
N ARG A 158 6.10 3.78 12.20
CA ARG A 158 6.12 4.18 13.60
C ARG A 158 4.73 4.16 14.23
N TYR A 159 3.69 4.56 13.50
CA TYR A 159 2.32 4.52 13.97
C TYR A 159 1.84 3.08 14.20
N ILE A 160 2.03 2.17 13.24
CA ILE A 160 1.72 0.75 13.41
C ILE A 160 2.47 0.19 14.62
N LYS A 161 3.78 0.45 14.71
CA LYS A 161 4.60 -0.02 15.83
C LYS A 161 4.08 0.50 17.16
N SER A 162 3.69 1.78 17.25
CA SER A 162 3.16 2.37 18.47
C SER A 162 1.88 1.69 18.96
N ILE A 163 0.98 1.33 18.04
CA ILE A 163 -0.25 0.58 18.36
C ILE A 163 0.11 -0.82 18.92
N LEU A 164 1.05 -1.51 18.26
CA LEU A 164 1.47 -2.86 18.66
C LEU A 164 2.17 -2.86 20.04
N GLU A 165 2.93 -1.82 20.33
CA GLU A 165 3.65 -1.64 21.62
C GLU A 165 2.80 -0.90 22.69
N LYS A 166 1.54 -0.57 22.38
CA LYS A 166 0.62 0.18 23.27
C LYS A 166 1.22 1.51 23.74
N SER A 167 2.01 2.15 22.89
CA SER A 167 2.54 3.49 23.10
C SER A 167 1.69 4.52 22.34
N VAL A 168 1.84 5.80 22.66
CA VAL A 168 1.06 6.87 22.02
C VAL A 168 1.98 7.77 21.21
N ILE A 169 1.60 8.05 19.96
CA ILE A 169 2.22 9.11 19.17
C ILE A 169 1.15 10.12 18.74
N GLY A 170 1.51 11.39 18.67
CA GLY A 170 0.64 12.46 18.18
C GLY A 170 0.53 12.42 16.65
N ILE A 171 -0.18 11.41 16.11
CA ILE A 171 -0.21 11.14 14.67
C ILE A 171 -0.70 12.35 13.85
N THR A 172 -1.68 13.10 14.34
CA THR A 172 -2.23 14.26 13.66
C THR A 172 -1.18 15.36 13.46
N GLU A 173 -0.38 15.64 14.50
CA GLU A 173 0.67 16.65 14.43
C GLU A 173 1.81 16.21 13.50
N GLU A 174 2.15 14.92 13.50
CA GLU A 174 3.17 14.36 12.62
C GLU A 174 2.71 14.41 11.14
N VAL A 175 1.44 14.13 10.85
CA VAL A 175 0.86 14.27 9.51
C VAL A 175 0.96 15.71 9.01
N GLU A 176 0.67 16.71 9.85
CA GLU A 176 0.80 18.12 9.45
C GLU A 176 2.24 18.50 9.07
N LYS A 177 3.25 17.90 9.72
CA LYS A 177 4.67 18.12 9.37
C LYS A 177 5.02 17.60 7.97
N LEU A 178 4.30 16.58 7.48
CA LEU A 178 4.51 16.04 6.13
C LEU A 178 4.31 17.09 5.04
N LYS A 179 3.43 18.08 5.24
CA LYS A 179 3.23 19.19 4.29
C LYS A 179 4.51 19.98 3.97
N LYS A 180 5.45 19.99 4.91
CA LYS A 180 6.73 20.71 4.79
C LYS A 180 7.90 19.79 4.41
N SER A 181 7.67 18.49 4.31
CA SER A 181 8.68 17.49 3.96
C SER A 181 8.27 16.73 2.69
N SER A 182 8.11 15.44 2.74
CA SER A 182 7.79 14.59 1.58
C SER A 182 6.44 14.87 0.91
N GLY A 183 5.50 15.46 1.63
CA GLY A 183 4.21 15.93 1.10
C GLY A 183 4.26 17.29 0.40
N LYS A 184 5.38 18.03 0.43
CA LYS A 184 5.49 19.37 -0.16
C LYS A 184 5.10 19.41 -1.64
N LYS A 185 5.39 18.34 -2.38
CA LYS A 185 5.07 18.20 -3.81
C LYS A 185 3.59 18.37 -4.13
N PHE A 186 2.68 18.02 -3.22
CA PHE A 186 1.24 18.15 -3.42
C PHE A 186 0.73 19.62 -3.33
N PHE A 187 1.52 20.49 -2.70
CA PHE A 187 1.20 21.93 -2.53
C PHE A 187 1.96 22.80 -3.53
N ASP A 188 2.79 22.21 -4.37
CA ASP A 188 3.49 22.92 -5.43
C ASP A 188 2.58 23.12 -6.65
N VAL A 189 2.36 24.38 -7.01
CA VAL A 189 1.47 24.78 -8.12
C VAL A 189 1.90 24.19 -9.45
N ASP A 190 3.22 24.07 -9.67
CA ASP A 190 3.78 23.57 -10.92
C ASP A 190 3.66 22.04 -11.04
N GLN A 191 3.45 21.34 -9.92
CA GLN A 191 3.32 19.89 -9.86
C GLN A 191 1.89 19.38 -9.74
N ARG A 192 0.88 20.25 -9.64
CA ARG A 192 -0.54 19.90 -9.40
C ARG A 192 -1.13 18.89 -10.39
N LYS A 193 -0.62 18.88 -11.63
CA LYS A 193 -1.06 17.89 -12.65
C LYS A 193 -0.57 16.45 -12.37
N VAL A 194 0.48 16.30 -11.58
CA VAL A 194 1.07 15.00 -11.24
C VAL A 194 0.75 14.63 -9.80
N PHE A 195 0.72 15.63 -8.93
CA PHE A 195 0.48 15.51 -7.50
C PHE A 195 -0.65 16.47 -7.07
N PRO A 196 -1.92 16.12 -7.33
CA PRO A 196 -3.05 16.93 -6.87
C PRO A 196 -3.03 17.09 -5.35
N GLU A 197 -3.30 18.30 -4.86
CA GLU A 197 -3.33 18.60 -3.42
C GLU A 197 -4.27 17.65 -2.64
N GLN A 198 -5.39 17.27 -3.27
CA GLN A 198 -6.36 16.35 -2.70
C GLN A 198 -5.76 14.99 -2.36
N ASP A 199 -4.75 14.53 -3.10
CA ASP A 199 -4.09 13.26 -2.82
C ASP A 199 -3.38 13.28 -1.47
N PHE A 200 -2.80 14.43 -1.06
CA PHE A 200 -2.22 14.54 0.26
C PHE A 200 -3.23 14.19 1.34
N TYR A 201 -4.39 14.83 1.32
CA TYR A 201 -5.43 14.62 2.34
C TYR A 201 -6.04 13.22 2.26
N LEU A 202 -6.20 12.67 1.06
CA LEU A 202 -6.71 11.31 0.88
C LEU A 202 -5.73 10.26 1.40
N CYS A 203 -4.43 10.40 1.13
CA CYS A 203 -3.41 9.46 1.57
C CYS A 203 -3.10 9.57 3.08
N THR A 204 -3.32 10.75 3.67
CA THR A 204 -3.07 11.00 5.10
C THR A 204 -4.33 10.93 5.97
N ALA A 205 -5.46 10.47 5.43
CA ALA A 205 -6.68 10.20 6.19
C ALA A 205 -6.48 8.95 7.07
N VAL A 206 -5.81 9.13 8.21
CA VAL A 206 -5.40 8.03 9.12
C VAL A 206 -6.59 7.17 9.50
N ASP A 207 -6.41 5.84 9.40
CA ASP A 207 -7.39 4.81 9.79
C ASP A 207 -8.78 4.96 9.16
N ARG A 208 -8.82 5.49 7.93
CA ARG A 208 -10.06 5.66 7.17
C ARG A 208 -10.75 4.33 6.87
N PHE A 209 -9.97 3.25 6.73
CA PHE A 209 -10.46 1.93 6.35
C PHE A 209 -10.16 0.89 7.44
N ASP A 210 -11.14 0.02 7.68
CA ASP A 210 -11.13 -1.04 8.69
C ASP A 210 -10.74 -2.42 8.14
N PHE A 211 -10.09 -2.46 6.96
CA PHE A 211 -9.64 -3.67 6.29
C PHE A 211 -8.14 -3.63 5.95
N VAL A 212 -7.57 -4.79 5.75
CA VAL A 212 -6.20 -4.96 5.28
C VAL A 212 -6.15 -5.35 3.81
N LEU A 213 -5.03 -5.03 3.16
CA LEU A 213 -4.69 -5.49 1.82
C LEU A 213 -3.79 -6.71 1.98
N ARG A 214 -4.36 -7.90 1.87
CA ARG A 214 -3.61 -9.15 2.03
C ARG A 214 -3.19 -9.70 0.70
N TYR A 215 -1.88 -9.92 0.54
CA TYR A 215 -1.33 -10.57 -0.65
C TYR A 215 -1.53 -12.08 -0.58
N ILE A 216 -2.06 -12.65 -1.64
CA ILE A 216 -2.37 -14.07 -1.77
C ILE A 216 -1.69 -14.58 -3.04
N SER A 217 -1.14 -15.78 -2.99
CA SER A 217 -0.62 -16.49 -4.16
C SER A 217 -1.45 -17.76 -4.36
N GLU A 218 -2.21 -17.79 -5.44
CA GLU A 218 -3.07 -18.93 -5.81
C GLU A 218 -2.78 -19.32 -7.25
N ALA A 219 -2.56 -20.61 -7.50
CA ALA A 219 -2.32 -21.16 -8.85
C ALA A 219 -1.20 -20.45 -9.64
N GLY A 220 -0.20 -19.89 -8.94
CA GLY A 220 0.92 -19.16 -9.55
C GLY A 220 0.64 -17.68 -9.85
N GLU A 221 -0.56 -17.19 -9.55
CA GLU A 221 -0.89 -15.77 -9.63
C GLU A 221 -0.87 -15.14 -8.24
N GLY A 222 -0.19 -14.00 -8.11
CA GLY A 222 -0.17 -13.23 -6.87
C GLY A 222 -1.04 -11.98 -6.98
N PHE A 223 -1.90 -11.74 -5.98
CA PHE A 223 -2.80 -10.60 -5.97
C PHE A 223 -3.17 -10.18 -4.55
N PHE A 224 -3.57 -8.94 -4.38
CA PHE A 224 -4.19 -8.46 -3.16
C PHE A 224 -5.69 -8.72 -3.13
N ARG A 225 -6.19 -9.06 -1.94
CA ARG A 225 -7.60 -9.03 -1.56
C ARG A 225 -7.80 -8.13 -0.35
N LYS A 226 -8.97 -7.53 -0.29
CA LYS A 226 -9.47 -6.88 0.92
C LYS A 226 -9.89 -7.95 1.94
N GLU A 227 -9.34 -7.89 3.15
CA GLU A 227 -9.71 -8.78 4.23
C GLU A 227 -10.12 -7.99 5.48
N SER A 228 -11.26 -8.33 6.08
CA SER A 228 -11.70 -7.74 7.34
C SER A 228 -10.93 -8.33 8.51
N VAL A 229 -10.51 -7.49 9.45
CA VAL A 229 -9.83 -7.93 10.67
C VAL A 229 -10.69 -8.91 11.50
N ILE A 230 -12.02 -8.74 11.50
CA ILE A 230 -12.97 -9.62 12.21
C ILE A 230 -12.98 -11.04 11.64
N ALA A 231 -12.73 -11.21 10.33
CA ALA A 231 -12.72 -12.54 9.71
C ALA A 231 -11.60 -13.43 10.25
N ARG A 232 -10.44 -12.85 10.58
CA ARG A 232 -9.27 -13.60 11.06
C ARG A 232 -9.42 -14.06 12.52
N SER A 233 -9.98 -13.23 13.39
CA SER A 233 -10.22 -13.64 14.80
C SER A 233 -11.14 -14.87 14.91
N ARG A 234 -11.99 -15.14 13.92
CA ARG A 234 -12.83 -16.35 13.86
C ARG A 234 -12.09 -17.59 13.37
N GLN A 235 -11.06 -17.44 12.53
CA GLN A 235 -10.26 -18.58 12.04
C GLN A 235 -9.27 -19.08 13.10
N THR A 236 -8.79 -18.20 13.98
CA THR A 236 -7.88 -18.56 15.08
C THR A 236 -8.63 -19.25 16.23
N ALA A 237 -9.93 -18.91 16.43
CA ALA A 237 -10.76 -19.51 17.48
C ALA A 237 -11.28 -20.94 17.17
N VAL A 238 -11.02 -21.47 15.98
CA VAL A 238 -11.45 -22.82 15.52
C VAL A 238 -10.27 -23.80 15.44
N ARG A 239 -9.10 -23.41 15.87
CA ARG A 239 -7.92 -24.28 16.03
C ARG A 239 -7.63 -24.48 17.51
#